data_16fdb01e1da2598a625e3e7774fed1d1
#
_entry.id   16fdb01e1da2598a625e3e7774fed1d1
#
_cell.length_a   1.000
_cell.length_b   1.000
_cell.length_c   1.000
_cell.angle_alpha   90.00
_cell.angle_beta   90.00
_cell.angle_gamma   90.00
#
_symmetry.space_group_name_H-M   'P 1'
#
loop_
_entity.id
_entity.type
_entity.pdbx_description
1 polymer ?
#
loop_
_entity_poly.entity_id
_entity_poly.type
_entity_poly.pdbx_seq_one_letter_code
_entity_poly.pdbx_strand_id
1 'polypeptide(L)'
;LARMIEMTIDTADIFGSDQIGIHVACVGQYVFHPPELTKPVKEKIDSVLNLESVELSIGGSNLIGALLAGNSNGMAVADIATESDIDALTSYGDVIVMEGGVNTAGNLLLANETGVVASPSIPEEGLEIISEVMKVDVVATTIAGQDVVGSLGVTNDQGILLHPDVTPDEVMLIEQVMQVPPMVG
;
A
#
# COMPACT_ATOMS: atom_id res chain seq x y z
N LEU A 1 13.08 -27.54 12.41
CA LEU A 1 11.59 -27.59 12.45
C LEU A 1 11.09 -26.39 11.64
N ALA A 2 10.62 -26.66 10.40
CA ALA A 2 9.96 -25.64 9.59
C ALA A 2 8.68 -25.18 10.35
N ARG A 3 8.62 -23.90 10.73
CA ARG A 3 7.41 -23.30 11.24
C ARG A 3 6.44 -23.28 10.06
N MET A 4 5.37 -24.06 10.10
CA MET A 4 4.26 -23.87 9.16
C MET A 4 3.74 -22.46 9.39
N ILE A 5 3.84 -21.62 8.37
CA ILE A 5 3.19 -20.30 8.36
C ILE A 5 1.71 -20.61 8.16
N GLU A 6 0.93 -20.41 9.19
CA GLU A 6 -0.52 -20.54 9.12
C GLU A 6 -1.02 -19.27 8.43
N MET A 7 -1.42 -19.42 7.15
CA MET A 7 -1.97 -18.31 6.38
C MET A 7 -3.43 -18.13 6.81
N THR A 8 -3.73 -17.00 7.44
CA THR A 8 -5.10 -16.66 7.85
C THR A 8 -5.75 -15.81 6.74
N ILE A 9 -6.88 -16.29 6.21
CA ILE A 9 -7.69 -15.57 5.22
C ILE A 9 -9.09 -15.43 5.79
N ASP A 10 -9.65 -14.23 5.75
CA ASP A 10 -11.01 -13.95 6.15
C ASP A 10 -11.63 -12.87 5.25
N THR A 11 -12.92 -12.64 5.39
CA THR A 11 -13.67 -11.63 4.66
C THR A 11 -14.21 -10.57 5.62
N ALA A 12 -14.29 -9.34 5.15
CA ALA A 12 -14.87 -8.23 5.91
C ALA A 12 -15.76 -7.36 5.00
N ASP A 13 -16.59 -6.57 5.63
CA ASP A 13 -17.35 -5.49 5.01
C ASP A 13 -17.00 -4.19 5.75
N ILE A 14 -16.59 -3.17 5.01
CA ILE A 14 -16.29 -1.84 5.54
C ILE A 14 -17.24 -0.84 4.87
N PHE A 15 -18.12 -0.24 5.66
CA PHE A 15 -19.13 0.71 5.21
C PHE A 15 -20.06 0.19 4.10
N GLY A 16 -20.35 -1.11 4.08
CA GLY A 16 -21.17 -1.76 3.05
C GLY A 16 -20.40 -2.11 1.77
N SER A 17 -19.07 -2.08 1.81
CA SER A 17 -18.19 -2.43 0.70
C SER A 17 -17.31 -3.64 1.04
N ASP A 18 -17.14 -4.54 0.09
CA ASP A 18 -16.19 -5.65 0.11
C ASP A 18 -14.77 -5.23 -0.37
N GLN A 19 -14.62 -4.00 -0.83
CA GLN A 19 -13.35 -3.42 -1.30
C GLN A 19 -12.50 -2.93 -0.12
N ILE A 20 -11.99 -3.87 0.69
CA ILE A 20 -11.26 -3.56 1.93
C ILE A 20 -10.04 -2.69 1.68
N GLY A 21 -9.28 -2.97 0.62
CA GLY A 21 -8.07 -2.24 0.25
C GLY A 21 -8.26 -0.76 -0.08
N ILE A 22 -9.49 -0.28 -0.28
CA ILE A 22 -9.78 1.15 -0.44
C ILE A 22 -9.70 1.87 0.92
N HIS A 23 -10.07 1.18 2.00
CA HIS A 23 -10.19 1.74 3.34
C HIS A 23 -9.02 1.42 4.27
N VAL A 24 -8.22 0.42 3.94
CA VAL A 24 -7.16 -0.11 4.81
C VAL A 24 -5.82 -0.09 4.08
N ALA A 25 -4.79 0.48 4.71
CA ALA A 25 -3.42 0.45 4.24
C ALA A 25 -2.53 -0.29 5.25
N CYS A 26 -1.70 -1.22 4.75
CA CYS A 26 -0.65 -1.84 5.55
C CYS A 26 0.69 -1.18 5.19
N VAL A 27 1.40 -0.64 6.19
CA VAL A 27 2.71 0.03 6.02
C VAL A 27 3.64 -0.45 7.14
N GLY A 28 4.68 -1.18 6.79
CA GLY A 28 5.58 -1.78 7.77
C GLY A 28 4.83 -2.69 8.76
N GLN A 29 4.94 -2.37 10.04
CA GLN A 29 4.27 -3.12 11.12
C GLN A 29 2.87 -2.58 11.48
N TYR A 30 2.37 -1.59 10.74
CA TYR A 30 1.11 -0.91 11.04
C TYR A 30 0.03 -1.23 10.02
N VAL A 31 -1.21 -1.25 10.49
CA VAL A 31 -2.41 -1.23 9.67
C VAL A 31 -3.22 0.02 9.97
N PHE A 32 -3.31 0.89 8.98
CA PHE A 32 -4.05 2.15 9.05
C PHE A 32 -5.47 1.95 8.55
N HIS A 33 -6.44 2.39 9.32
CA HIS A 33 -7.86 2.23 8.99
C HIS A 33 -8.73 3.38 9.53
N PRO A 34 -9.95 3.59 8.99
CA PRO A 34 -10.87 4.61 9.49
C PRO A 34 -11.28 4.41 10.96
N PRO A 35 -11.51 5.49 11.72
CA PRO A 35 -11.90 5.40 13.13
C PRO A 35 -13.32 4.85 13.35
N GLU A 36 -14.23 5.00 12.36
CA GLU A 36 -15.64 4.60 12.48
C GLU A 36 -15.90 3.11 12.22
N LEU A 37 -14.87 2.29 12.09
CA LEU A 37 -15.07 0.84 11.94
C LEU A 37 -15.76 0.24 13.16
N THR A 38 -16.68 -0.70 12.92
CA THR A 38 -17.32 -1.43 14.01
C THR A 38 -16.33 -2.30 14.75
N LYS A 39 -16.56 -2.52 16.04
CA LYS A 39 -15.68 -3.35 16.87
C LYS A 39 -15.41 -4.75 16.27
N PRO A 40 -16.41 -5.49 15.72
CA PRO A 40 -16.14 -6.80 15.11
C PRO A 40 -15.20 -6.72 13.88
N VAL A 41 -15.27 -5.62 13.09
CA VAL A 41 -14.39 -5.43 11.93
C VAL A 41 -12.97 -5.13 12.39
N LYS A 42 -12.77 -4.28 13.41
CA LYS A 42 -11.46 -3.99 14.00
C LYS A 42 -10.82 -5.27 14.55
N GLU A 43 -11.53 -6.03 15.37
CA GLU A 43 -11.05 -7.30 15.94
C GLU A 43 -10.65 -8.31 14.84
N LYS A 44 -11.38 -8.32 13.72
CA LYS A 44 -11.05 -9.16 12.57
C LYS A 44 -9.77 -8.69 11.87
N ILE A 45 -9.62 -7.40 11.59
CA ILE A 45 -8.40 -6.81 11.01
C ILE A 45 -7.18 -7.16 11.88
N ASP A 46 -7.26 -6.92 13.18
CA ASP A 46 -6.20 -7.22 14.14
C ASP A 46 -5.81 -8.70 14.14
N SER A 47 -6.82 -9.60 14.14
CA SER A 47 -6.58 -11.04 14.22
C SER A 47 -6.01 -11.65 12.94
N VAL A 48 -6.39 -11.10 11.77
CA VAL A 48 -5.96 -11.61 10.45
C VAL A 48 -4.62 -11.05 10.04
N LEU A 49 -4.42 -9.72 10.18
CA LEU A 49 -3.21 -9.06 9.74
C LEU A 49 -2.08 -9.15 10.78
N ASN A 50 -2.42 -9.26 12.07
CA ASN A 50 -1.46 -9.31 13.18
C ASN A 50 -0.44 -8.14 13.13
N LEU A 51 -0.95 -6.95 12.78
CA LEU A 51 -0.22 -5.68 12.74
C LEU A 51 -0.75 -4.74 13.82
N GLU A 52 -0.01 -3.69 14.12
CA GLU A 52 -0.45 -2.65 15.05
C GLU A 52 -1.49 -1.74 14.38
N SER A 53 -2.71 -1.70 14.92
CA SER A 53 -3.81 -0.89 14.38
C SER A 53 -3.65 0.59 14.70
N VAL A 54 -3.82 1.43 13.68
CA VAL A 54 -3.78 2.88 13.76
C VAL A 54 -5.06 3.46 13.15
N GLU A 55 -5.84 4.16 13.96
CA GLU A 55 -7.05 4.84 13.51
C GLU A 55 -6.71 6.24 13.04
N LEU A 56 -7.04 6.56 11.78
CA LEU A 56 -6.88 7.90 11.22
C LEU A 56 -7.83 8.15 10.05
N SER A 57 -7.97 9.40 9.67
CA SER A 57 -8.52 9.86 8.38
C SER A 57 -7.47 10.71 7.68
N ILE A 58 -7.54 10.82 6.36
CA ILE A 58 -6.62 11.65 5.55
C ILE A 58 -7.45 12.70 4.84
N GLY A 59 -7.26 13.97 5.17
CA GLY A 59 -8.08 15.07 4.65
C GLY A 59 -9.57 14.92 4.97
N GLY A 60 -9.90 14.25 6.09
CA GLY A 60 -11.29 13.89 6.45
C GLY A 60 -11.88 12.73 5.64
N SER A 61 -11.09 12.06 4.80
CA SER A 61 -11.51 10.89 4.02
C SER A 61 -11.25 9.58 4.78
N ASN A 62 -12.14 8.61 4.59
CA ASN A 62 -12.02 7.23 5.08
C ASN A 62 -11.41 6.26 4.04
N LEU A 63 -10.85 6.78 2.94
CA LEU A 63 -10.27 5.99 1.85
C LEU A 63 -8.75 5.80 2.05
N ILE A 64 -8.36 5.37 3.24
CA ILE A 64 -6.96 5.33 3.66
C ILE A 64 -6.10 4.52 2.70
N GLY A 65 -6.58 3.35 2.27
CA GLY A 65 -5.84 2.47 1.37
C GLY A 65 -5.66 3.03 -0.04
N ALA A 66 -6.52 3.95 -0.49
CA ALA A 66 -6.32 4.66 -1.75
C ALA A 66 -5.35 5.85 -1.62
N LEU A 67 -5.21 6.41 -0.41
CA LEU A 67 -4.52 7.67 -0.15
C LEU A 67 -3.12 7.50 0.45
N LEU A 68 -2.76 6.30 0.92
CA LEU A 68 -1.53 6.01 1.65
C LEU A 68 -0.85 4.76 1.10
N ALA A 69 0.45 4.81 0.89
CA ALA A 69 1.30 3.65 0.57
C ALA A 69 2.70 3.84 1.13
N GLY A 70 3.38 2.75 1.50
CA GLY A 70 4.75 2.83 2.00
C GLY A 70 5.26 1.51 2.58
N ASN A 71 6.39 1.62 3.28
CA ASN A 71 7.04 0.54 4.01
C ASN A 71 7.49 1.02 5.39
N SER A 72 8.27 0.23 6.12
CA SER A 72 8.72 0.57 7.48
C SER A 72 9.64 1.81 7.56
N ASN A 73 10.22 2.26 6.46
CA ASN A 73 11.10 3.44 6.44
C ASN A 73 10.33 4.74 6.22
N GLY A 74 9.32 4.70 5.35
CA GLY A 74 8.54 5.88 5.03
C GLY A 74 7.33 5.60 4.16
N MET A 75 6.53 6.65 3.96
CA MET A 75 5.25 6.54 3.28
C MET A 75 4.95 7.76 2.43
N ALA A 76 4.19 7.54 1.37
CA ALA A 76 3.62 8.56 0.52
C ALA A 76 2.14 8.75 0.85
N VAL A 77 1.69 9.98 0.98
CA VAL A 77 0.30 10.36 1.25
C VAL A 77 -0.22 11.31 0.20
N ALA A 78 -1.51 11.23 -0.10
CA ALA A 78 -2.19 12.13 -1.03
C ALA A 78 -2.17 13.59 -0.56
N ASP A 79 -2.19 14.54 -1.48
CA ASP A 79 -2.13 15.99 -1.23
C ASP A 79 -3.36 16.59 -0.50
N ILE A 80 -4.42 15.79 -0.33
CA ILE A 80 -5.55 16.19 0.51
C ILE A 80 -5.26 16.08 2.01
N ALA A 81 -4.12 15.47 2.40
CA ALA A 81 -3.70 15.36 3.79
C ALA A 81 -3.48 16.76 4.39
N THR A 82 -4.03 16.98 5.57
CA THR A 82 -3.80 18.21 6.33
C THR A 82 -2.45 18.17 7.05
N GLU A 83 -1.95 19.32 7.51
CA GLU A 83 -0.74 19.36 8.33
C GLU A 83 -0.86 18.44 9.57
N SER A 84 -2.04 18.39 10.18
CA SER A 84 -2.30 17.51 11.33
C SER A 84 -2.23 16.03 10.96
N ASP A 85 -2.70 15.66 9.77
CA ASP A 85 -2.62 14.26 9.29
C ASP A 85 -1.17 13.87 9.04
N ILE A 86 -0.38 14.78 8.43
CA ILE A 86 1.05 14.58 8.16
C ILE A 86 1.81 14.44 9.48
N ASP A 87 1.57 15.33 10.45
CA ASP A 87 2.18 15.27 11.78
C ASP A 87 1.87 13.95 12.49
N ALA A 88 0.63 13.44 12.38
CA ALA A 88 0.26 12.15 12.93
C ALA A 88 1.00 10.99 12.25
N LEU A 89 1.09 11.01 10.93
CA LEU A 89 1.78 9.98 10.14
C LEU A 89 3.29 9.95 10.39
N THR A 90 3.94 11.09 10.67
CA THR A 90 5.38 11.16 10.96
C THR A 90 5.78 10.38 12.23
N SER A 91 4.83 10.03 13.09
CA SER A 91 5.07 9.14 14.22
C SER A 91 5.37 7.69 13.83
N TYR A 92 5.09 7.32 12.57
CA TYR A 92 5.19 5.96 12.06
C TYR A 92 6.25 5.79 10.96
N GLY A 93 6.85 6.88 10.46
CA GLY A 93 7.90 6.89 9.44
C GLY A 93 8.05 8.24 8.77
N ASP A 94 9.01 8.37 7.87
CA ASP A 94 9.16 9.55 7.05
C ASP A 94 7.97 9.70 6.09
N VAL A 95 7.48 10.91 5.89
CA VAL A 95 6.27 11.17 5.09
C VAL A 95 6.57 12.10 3.92
N ILE A 96 6.16 11.69 2.72
CA ILE A 96 6.12 12.56 1.54
C ILE A 96 4.69 12.79 1.09
N VAL A 97 4.40 14.01 0.64
CA VAL A 97 3.11 14.37 0.06
C VAL A 97 3.20 14.28 -1.45
N MET A 98 2.30 13.54 -2.07
CA MET A 98 2.23 13.43 -3.52
C MET A 98 1.53 14.64 -4.11
N GLU A 99 2.25 15.43 -4.91
CA GLU A 99 1.76 16.65 -5.55
C GLU A 99 1.55 16.44 -7.07
N GLY A 100 0.87 17.39 -7.71
CA GLY A 100 0.85 17.48 -9.17
C GLY A 100 -0.32 16.78 -9.86
N GLY A 101 -1.45 16.57 -9.17
CA GLY A 101 -2.71 16.10 -9.78
C GLY A 101 -2.86 14.60 -9.94
N VAL A 102 -1.81 13.81 -9.75
CA VAL A 102 -1.84 12.35 -9.64
C VAL A 102 -1.38 12.01 -8.23
N ASN A 103 -2.30 11.95 -7.30
CA ASN A 103 -2.00 12.11 -5.88
C ASN A 103 -2.58 11.02 -4.96
N THR A 104 -3.23 9.99 -5.51
CA THR A 104 -3.77 8.86 -4.74
C THR A 104 -2.66 7.82 -4.52
N ALA A 105 -1.78 8.07 -3.55
CA ALA A 105 -0.58 7.27 -3.30
C ALA A 105 -0.81 5.76 -3.32
N GLY A 106 -1.87 5.28 -2.64
CA GLY A 106 -2.20 3.86 -2.59
C GLY A 106 -2.65 3.24 -3.91
N ASN A 107 -3.15 4.05 -4.87
CA ASN A 107 -3.46 3.56 -6.21
C ASN A 107 -2.26 3.56 -7.14
N LEU A 108 -1.26 4.40 -6.85
CA LEU A 108 -0.12 4.66 -7.72
C LEU A 108 1.14 3.91 -7.31
N LEU A 109 1.19 3.39 -6.09
CA LEU A 109 2.34 2.71 -5.52
C LEU A 109 1.94 1.34 -4.99
N LEU A 110 2.77 0.35 -5.28
CA LEU A 110 2.73 -0.97 -4.68
C LEU A 110 4.08 -1.19 -4.00
N ALA A 111 4.11 -1.21 -2.68
CA ALA A 111 5.33 -1.18 -1.88
C ALA A 111 5.42 -2.36 -0.90
N ASN A 112 6.63 -2.85 -0.69
CA ASN A 112 7.00 -3.74 0.41
C ASN A 112 8.35 -3.29 1.01
N GLU A 113 8.97 -4.10 1.88
CA GLU A 113 10.23 -3.74 2.54
C GLU A 113 11.46 -3.79 1.60
N THR A 114 11.32 -4.30 0.37
CA THR A 114 12.44 -4.52 -0.56
C THR A 114 12.37 -3.69 -1.84
N GLY A 115 11.18 -3.20 -2.22
CA GLY A 115 11.02 -2.43 -3.45
C GLY A 115 9.67 -1.75 -3.59
N VAL A 116 9.58 -0.87 -4.58
CA VAL A 116 8.35 -0.19 -4.96
C VAL A 116 8.13 -0.30 -6.46
N VAL A 117 6.92 -0.73 -6.82
CA VAL A 117 6.38 -0.55 -8.18
C VAL A 117 5.55 0.71 -8.18
N ALA A 118 5.90 1.65 -9.05
CA ALA A 118 5.27 2.96 -9.15
C ALA A 118 4.56 3.14 -10.49
N SER A 119 3.51 3.95 -10.48
CA SER A 119 2.84 4.40 -11.69
C SER A 119 3.81 5.13 -12.64
N PRO A 120 3.80 4.87 -13.95
CA PRO A 120 4.59 5.62 -14.93
C PRO A 120 4.13 7.09 -15.08
N SER A 121 2.99 7.47 -14.50
CA SER A 121 2.54 8.86 -14.45
C SER A 121 3.30 9.72 -13.42
N ILE A 122 4.07 9.11 -12.51
CA ILE A 122 4.91 9.82 -11.54
C ILE A 122 6.18 10.29 -12.25
N PRO A 123 6.53 11.59 -12.16
CA PRO A 123 7.77 12.12 -12.74
C PRO A 123 9.02 11.47 -12.13
N GLU A 124 10.14 11.44 -12.88
CA GLU A 124 11.41 10.86 -12.44
C GLU A 124 11.89 11.43 -11.08
N GLU A 125 11.79 12.74 -10.89
CA GLU A 125 12.11 13.41 -9.61
C GLU A 125 11.25 12.88 -8.45
N GLY A 126 9.96 12.59 -8.69
CA GLY A 126 9.08 11.97 -7.70
C GLY A 126 9.48 10.54 -7.37
N LEU A 127 9.93 9.76 -8.35
CA LEU A 127 10.43 8.40 -8.13
C LEU A 127 11.72 8.39 -7.29
N GLU A 128 12.62 9.36 -7.53
CA GLU A 128 13.84 9.53 -6.73
C GLU A 128 13.51 9.84 -5.27
N ILE A 129 12.57 10.76 -5.01
CA ILE A 129 12.13 11.12 -3.65
C ILE A 129 11.50 9.90 -2.95
N ILE A 130 10.66 9.13 -3.66
CA ILE A 130 10.05 7.90 -3.11
C ILE A 130 11.15 6.90 -2.72
N SER A 131 12.15 6.70 -3.59
CA SER A 131 13.29 5.81 -3.32
C SER A 131 14.10 6.25 -2.09
N GLU A 132 14.35 7.55 -1.93
CA GLU A 132 15.07 8.09 -0.78
C GLU A 132 14.32 7.89 0.54
N VAL A 133 13.02 8.17 0.53
CA VAL A 133 12.17 8.09 1.75
C VAL A 133 11.89 6.65 2.14
N MET A 134 11.56 5.79 1.19
CA MET A 134 11.28 4.38 1.46
C MET A 134 12.55 3.50 1.53
N LYS A 135 13.71 4.05 1.14
CA LYS A 135 15.05 3.41 1.16
C LYS A 135 15.12 2.10 0.40
N VAL A 136 14.44 2.05 -0.74
CA VAL A 136 14.37 0.88 -1.61
C VAL A 136 14.43 1.28 -3.09
N ASP A 137 14.68 0.31 -3.95
CA ASP A 137 14.61 0.53 -5.40
C ASP A 137 13.16 0.78 -5.83
N VAL A 138 12.99 1.71 -6.77
CA VAL A 138 11.69 2.07 -7.35
C VAL A 138 11.74 1.81 -8.85
N VAL A 139 10.73 1.15 -9.38
CA VAL A 139 10.56 0.98 -10.83
C VAL A 139 9.19 1.52 -11.26
N ALA A 140 9.18 2.35 -12.30
CA ALA A 140 7.94 2.78 -12.94
C ALA A 140 7.54 1.78 -14.02
N THR A 141 6.36 1.20 -13.88
CA THR A 141 5.77 0.29 -14.87
C THR A 141 4.26 0.23 -14.71
N THR A 142 3.60 -0.41 -15.67
CA THR A 142 2.16 -0.72 -15.60
C THR A 142 1.92 -2.09 -14.95
N ILE A 143 0.67 -2.36 -14.57
CA ILE A 143 0.16 -3.71 -14.31
C ILE A 143 -1.06 -3.91 -15.20
N ALA A 144 -1.04 -4.96 -16.02
CA ALA A 144 -2.07 -5.21 -17.04
C ALA A 144 -2.26 -4.01 -18.00
N GLY A 145 -1.17 -3.28 -18.29
CA GLY A 145 -1.19 -2.08 -19.13
C GLY A 145 -1.86 -0.86 -18.51
N GLN A 146 -2.11 -0.87 -17.18
CA GLN A 146 -2.76 0.23 -16.46
C GLN A 146 -1.78 0.93 -15.51
N ASP A 147 -1.93 2.24 -15.36
CA ASP A 147 -1.04 3.10 -14.56
C ASP A 147 -1.34 3.04 -13.04
N VAL A 148 -2.49 2.49 -12.64
CA VAL A 148 -2.95 2.42 -11.25
C VAL A 148 -2.44 1.14 -10.55
N VAL A 149 -1.14 0.99 -10.52
CA VAL A 149 -0.46 -0.25 -10.11
C VAL A 149 -0.81 -0.72 -8.70
N GLY A 150 -1.02 0.19 -7.74
CA GLY A 150 -1.40 -0.12 -6.38
C GLY A 150 -2.83 -0.69 -6.25
N SER A 151 -3.68 -0.45 -7.26
CA SER A 151 -5.03 -1.02 -7.32
C SER A 151 -5.07 -2.39 -7.99
N LEU A 152 -3.99 -2.80 -8.67
CA LEU A 152 -3.93 -4.00 -9.51
C LEU A 152 -2.98 -5.07 -8.96
N GLY A 153 -2.46 -4.86 -7.76
CA GLY A 153 -1.66 -5.80 -7.02
C GLY A 153 -1.80 -5.62 -5.53
N VAL A 154 -1.49 -6.67 -4.79
CA VAL A 154 -1.32 -6.64 -3.34
C VAL A 154 -0.07 -7.42 -2.97
N THR A 155 0.71 -6.88 -2.05
CA THR A 155 2.00 -7.45 -1.68
C THR A 155 2.23 -7.44 -0.17
N ASN A 156 3.09 -8.33 0.25
CA ASN A 156 3.80 -8.30 1.53
C ASN A 156 5.24 -8.79 1.29
N ASP A 157 6.02 -9.02 2.35
CA ASP A 157 7.41 -9.48 2.23
C ASP A 157 7.56 -10.98 1.94
N GLN A 158 6.47 -11.68 1.60
CA GLN A 158 6.46 -13.10 1.30
C GLN A 158 5.95 -13.41 -0.10
N GLY A 159 5.18 -12.50 -0.72
CA GLY A 159 4.61 -12.70 -2.03
C GLY A 159 3.85 -11.50 -2.54
N ILE A 160 3.49 -11.56 -3.80
CA ILE A 160 2.69 -10.55 -4.47
C ILE A 160 1.61 -11.22 -5.32
N LEU A 161 0.37 -10.75 -5.22
CA LEU A 161 -0.73 -11.17 -6.06
C LEU A 161 -1.03 -10.06 -7.07
N LEU A 162 -0.97 -10.38 -8.34
CA LEU A 162 -1.13 -9.46 -9.46
C LEU A 162 -2.43 -9.73 -10.23
N HIS A 163 -2.94 -8.68 -10.88
CA HIS A 163 -4.10 -8.77 -11.76
C HIS A 163 -3.94 -9.87 -12.84
N PRO A 164 -5.00 -10.62 -13.19
CA PRO A 164 -4.90 -11.76 -14.12
C PRO A 164 -4.40 -11.40 -15.52
N ASP A 165 -4.60 -10.18 -15.97
CA ASP A 165 -4.16 -9.72 -17.29
C ASP A 165 -2.73 -9.13 -17.30
N VAL A 166 -1.97 -9.27 -16.20
CA VAL A 166 -0.56 -8.85 -16.13
C VAL A 166 0.27 -9.60 -17.16
N THR A 167 1.14 -8.90 -17.87
CA THR A 167 2.01 -9.50 -18.88
C THR A 167 3.23 -10.18 -18.29
N PRO A 168 3.85 -11.18 -18.96
CA PRO A 168 5.09 -11.80 -18.46
C PRO A 168 6.24 -10.83 -18.25
N ASP A 169 6.35 -9.79 -19.07
CA ASP A 169 7.40 -8.77 -18.95
C ASP A 169 7.18 -7.90 -17.70
N GLU A 170 5.93 -7.52 -17.42
CA GLU A 170 5.57 -6.80 -16.19
C GLU A 170 5.85 -7.68 -14.95
N VAL A 171 5.44 -8.95 -14.95
CA VAL A 171 5.70 -9.90 -13.86
C VAL A 171 7.18 -9.99 -13.55
N MET A 172 8.03 -10.16 -14.58
CA MET A 172 9.47 -10.30 -14.42
C MET A 172 10.11 -9.04 -13.81
N LEU A 173 9.69 -7.86 -14.26
CA LEU A 173 10.19 -6.58 -13.74
C LEU A 173 9.75 -6.35 -12.29
N ILE A 174 8.49 -6.67 -11.98
CA ILE A 174 7.91 -6.55 -10.64
C ILE A 174 8.62 -7.51 -9.66
N GLU A 175 8.81 -8.77 -10.05
CA GLU A 175 9.53 -9.75 -9.23
C GLU A 175 10.97 -9.31 -8.94
N GLN A 176 11.64 -8.72 -9.93
CA GLN A 176 13.00 -8.23 -9.78
C GLN A 176 13.13 -7.13 -8.73
N VAL A 177 12.20 -6.17 -8.71
CA VAL A 177 12.26 -5.03 -7.77
C VAL A 177 11.68 -5.39 -6.41
N MET A 178 10.58 -6.13 -6.36
CA MET A 178 9.89 -6.48 -5.12
C MET A 178 10.54 -7.64 -4.37
N GLN A 179 11.37 -8.46 -5.05
CA GLN A 179 12.12 -9.61 -4.52
C GLN A 179 11.24 -10.64 -3.78
N VAL A 180 9.99 -10.78 -4.18
CA VAL A 180 9.04 -11.75 -3.65
C VAL A 180 8.36 -12.49 -4.80
N PRO A 181 7.97 -13.77 -4.61
CA PRO A 181 7.37 -14.57 -5.67
C PRO A 181 6.02 -14.00 -6.10
N PRO A 182 5.82 -13.75 -7.41
CA PRO A 182 4.54 -13.30 -7.94
C PRO A 182 3.56 -14.46 -8.11
N MET A 183 2.30 -14.18 -7.85
CA MET A 183 1.14 -14.99 -8.21
C MET A 183 0.21 -14.14 -9.08
N VAL A 184 -0.47 -14.79 -10.01
CA VAL A 184 -1.45 -14.17 -10.90
C VAL A 184 -2.80 -14.79 -10.62
N GLY A 185 -3.81 -13.98 -10.31
CA GLY A 185 -5.11 -14.48 -9.86
C GLY A 185 -6.29 -13.62 -10.22
#